data_00ee30e0c29e41abbc60012a2633d27f
#
_entry.id   00ee30e0c29e41abbc60012a2633d27f
#
_cell.length_a   1.000
_cell.length_b   1.000
_cell.length_c   1.000
_cell.angle_alpha   90.00
_cell.angle_beta   90.00
_cell.angle_gamma   90.00
#
_symmetry.space_group_name_H-M   'P 1'
#
loop_
_entity.id
_entity.type
_entity.pdbx_description
1 polymer ?
#
loop_
_entity_poly.entity_id
_entity_poly.type
_entity_poly.pdbx_seq_one_letter_code
_entity_poly.pdbx_strand_id
1 'polypeptide(L)'
;SIEIKKTLKWEEYKGVEGSICLDDAEKLEAVLAELGDDGEVIRLMSQVYDCAALSKMLSGHTYISEAKIEQYETHKADLRELKRLAKKYCSDDEYKNFFVSETGTYSAYSAYFKCSEKRKGKKITREDFYKGVKKLIAKIKERIGEGDDTDLVIANGVLSRIDAGTYMPKQVNPENRLIPYQLYYAELDVILSNAEKRFAFLSERDSDGLSVSDKIRSVFTFRIPYFVGPLEKSPGNKFAWIERKAEGRILPWNFDEKVDLDASEDGFIKRMTNKCTYLPGENVLPKQSLLYCKFTILDEINNINIDGVPISVELKQQIFHELFEKEKKVTKKKLIDFLVSVKAISKGEEVRISGIGAEIKSSYKPYIDFRRLLAAGTLTAEDVDCIIERITCTEDSARLKKWLLKWSKENGKKLSDDDIKYISQRKYDDFGRLSGKLLNGIEAACTETGEVGTVMHFMWNTNDNLMQIIKGQKYRFEDRISEISKEYFSEHPTTLVERLDELGISNAVKRPVMRTLDIIADIVKAKKCPPEKIFVEMPRGGAPEQKKR
;
A
#
# COMPACT_ATOMS: atom_id res chain seq x y z
N SER A 1 -18.77 -19.47 -17.99
CA SER A 1 -17.32 -19.70 -17.98
C SER A 1 -16.61 -19.26 -19.27
N ILE A 2 -17.18 -19.50 -20.46
CA ILE A 2 -16.61 -19.04 -21.76
C ILE A 2 -16.79 -17.52 -21.94
N GLU A 3 -17.92 -16.97 -21.52
CA GLU A 3 -18.20 -15.52 -21.53
C GLU A 3 -17.26 -14.76 -20.57
N ILE A 4 -17.08 -15.26 -19.36
CA ILE A 4 -16.15 -14.71 -18.37
C ILE A 4 -14.72 -14.69 -18.93
N LYS A 5 -14.29 -15.76 -19.60
CA LYS A 5 -12.96 -15.83 -20.24
C LYS A 5 -12.79 -14.83 -21.39
N LYS A 6 -13.85 -14.54 -22.15
CA LYS A 6 -13.83 -13.54 -23.23
C LYS A 6 -13.82 -12.10 -22.66
N THR A 7 -14.63 -11.83 -21.64
CA THR A 7 -14.72 -10.51 -21.01
C THR A 7 -13.42 -10.13 -20.31
N LEU A 8 -12.76 -11.10 -19.67
CA LEU A 8 -11.49 -10.90 -18.95
C LEU A 8 -10.26 -10.97 -19.87
N LYS A 9 -10.42 -11.11 -21.21
CA LYS A 9 -9.29 -11.29 -22.13
C LYS A 9 -8.27 -12.31 -21.63
N TRP A 10 -8.76 -13.44 -21.14
CA TRP A 10 -7.98 -14.47 -20.43
C TRP A 10 -6.74 -14.95 -21.18
N GLU A 11 -6.72 -14.82 -22.50
CA GLU A 11 -5.57 -15.17 -23.35
C GLU A 11 -4.36 -14.25 -23.11
N GLU A 12 -4.58 -12.99 -22.70
CA GLU A 12 -3.50 -12.04 -22.40
C GLU A 12 -2.85 -12.33 -21.02
N TYR A 13 -3.55 -13.05 -20.13
CA TYR A 13 -3.09 -13.43 -18.80
C TYR A 13 -2.49 -14.84 -18.71
N LYS A 14 -2.35 -15.55 -19.80
CA LYS A 14 -1.75 -16.90 -19.88
C LYS A 14 -0.28 -16.98 -19.42
N GLY A 15 0.40 -15.87 -19.23
CA GLY A 15 1.76 -15.82 -18.70
C GLY A 15 1.91 -16.20 -17.23
N VAL A 16 0.81 -16.35 -16.49
CA VAL A 16 0.77 -16.78 -15.08
C VAL A 16 0.07 -18.12 -15.01
N GLU A 17 0.75 -19.20 -15.39
CA GLU A 17 0.34 -20.63 -15.21
C GLU A 17 -1.20 -20.91 -15.15
N GLY A 18 -2.03 -20.19 -15.88
CA GLY A 18 -3.43 -20.52 -16.16
C GLY A 18 -4.42 -20.45 -15.00
N SER A 19 -4.06 -20.04 -13.79
CA SER A 19 -4.98 -19.91 -12.66
C SER A 19 -4.76 -18.65 -11.83
N ILE A 20 -5.84 -17.95 -11.49
CA ILE A 20 -5.82 -16.87 -10.49
C ILE A 20 -5.83 -17.54 -9.11
N CYS A 21 -4.79 -17.29 -8.32
CA CYS A 21 -4.70 -17.78 -6.96
C CYS A 21 -5.53 -16.89 -6.03
N LEU A 22 -6.75 -17.27 -5.71
CA LEU A 22 -7.64 -16.53 -4.79
C LEU A 22 -7.15 -16.57 -3.35
N ASP A 23 -6.27 -17.50 -3.00
CA ASP A 23 -5.69 -17.63 -1.64
C ASP A 23 -4.53 -16.66 -1.38
N ASP A 24 -3.94 -16.09 -2.43
CA ASP A 24 -2.80 -15.17 -2.35
C ASP A 24 -3.28 -13.74 -2.55
N ALA A 25 -3.43 -13.02 -1.44
CA ALA A 25 -3.97 -11.66 -1.46
C ALA A 25 -3.11 -10.68 -2.28
N GLU A 26 -1.78 -10.81 -2.22
CA GLU A 26 -0.88 -9.90 -2.97
C GLU A 26 -1.01 -10.10 -4.48
N LYS A 27 -1.06 -11.37 -4.91
CA LYS A 27 -1.26 -11.69 -6.33
C LYS A 27 -2.66 -11.31 -6.80
N LEU A 28 -3.68 -11.52 -5.97
CA LEU A 28 -5.04 -11.13 -6.28
C LEU A 28 -5.15 -9.60 -6.43
N GLU A 29 -4.57 -8.82 -5.51
CA GLU A 29 -4.56 -7.35 -5.59
C GLU A 29 -3.81 -6.85 -6.83
N ALA A 30 -2.68 -7.46 -7.17
CA ALA A 30 -1.93 -7.11 -8.37
C ALA A 30 -2.79 -7.31 -9.64
N VAL A 31 -3.47 -8.45 -9.75
CA VAL A 31 -4.38 -8.75 -10.88
C VAL A 31 -5.57 -7.78 -10.91
N LEU A 32 -6.17 -7.46 -9.75
CA LEU A 32 -7.27 -6.51 -9.65
C LEU A 32 -6.85 -5.08 -10.03
N ALA A 33 -5.64 -4.67 -9.65
CA ALA A 33 -5.08 -3.37 -10.03
C ALA A 33 -4.84 -3.26 -11.55
N GLU A 34 -4.43 -4.36 -12.18
CA GLU A 34 -4.20 -4.42 -13.63
C GLU A 34 -5.51 -4.42 -14.43
N LEU A 35 -6.55 -5.10 -13.93
CA LEU A 35 -7.86 -5.20 -14.59
C LEU A 35 -8.74 -3.94 -14.39
N GLY A 36 -8.51 -3.15 -13.35
CA GLY A 36 -9.32 -1.96 -13.07
C GLY A 36 -10.81 -2.29 -12.90
N ASP A 37 -11.67 -1.66 -13.69
CA ASP A 37 -13.13 -1.83 -13.61
C ASP A 37 -13.59 -3.25 -14.03
N ASP A 38 -12.83 -3.94 -14.88
CA ASP A 38 -13.11 -5.32 -15.30
C ASP A 38 -12.81 -6.35 -14.18
N GLY A 39 -12.13 -5.95 -13.12
CA GLY A 39 -11.81 -6.79 -11.97
C GLY A 39 -12.98 -7.10 -11.04
N GLU A 40 -14.16 -6.48 -11.21
CA GLU A 40 -15.30 -6.67 -10.30
C GLU A 40 -15.79 -8.12 -10.23
N VAL A 41 -15.78 -8.83 -11.35
CA VAL A 41 -16.14 -10.26 -11.41
C VAL A 41 -15.20 -11.11 -10.56
N ILE A 42 -13.88 -10.80 -10.60
CA ILE A 42 -12.89 -11.53 -9.80
C ILE A 42 -13.06 -11.22 -8.31
N ARG A 43 -13.41 -9.98 -7.95
CA ARG A 43 -13.75 -9.62 -6.55
C ARG A 43 -14.95 -10.41 -6.05
N LEU A 44 -16.00 -10.51 -6.83
CA LEU A 44 -17.18 -11.31 -6.47
C LEU A 44 -16.84 -12.80 -6.32
N MET A 45 -16.04 -13.35 -7.23
CA MET A 45 -15.56 -14.73 -7.14
C MET A 45 -14.73 -14.95 -5.86
N SER A 46 -13.86 -14.02 -5.52
CA SER A 46 -13.08 -14.08 -4.27
C SER A 46 -13.99 -14.03 -3.05
N GLN A 47 -14.99 -13.16 -3.01
CA GLN A 47 -15.95 -13.08 -1.91
C GLN A 47 -16.74 -14.39 -1.73
N VAL A 48 -17.20 -14.99 -2.82
CA VAL A 48 -17.89 -16.29 -2.77
C VAL A 48 -16.96 -17.38 -2.25
N TYR A 49 -15.72 -17.40 -2.69
CA TYR A 49 -14.69 -18.32 -2.19
C TYR A 49 -14.45 -18.13 -0.69
N ASP A 50 -14.28 -16.89 -0.23
CA ASP A 50 -14.07 -16.55 1.17
C ASP A 50 -15.26 -16.99 2.05
N CYS A 51 -16.49 -16.78 1.59
CA CYS A 51 -17.71 -17.25 2.27
C CYS A 51 -17.75 -18.78 2.36
N ALA A 52 -17.42 -19.48 1.28
CA ALA A 52 -17.40 -20.94 1.26
C ALA A 52 -16.31 -21.50 2.18
N ALA A 53 -15.12 -20.90 2.19
CA ALA A 53 -14.03 -21.27 3.07
C ALA A 53 -14.36 -21.02 4.54
N LEU A 54 -15.00 -19.89 4.88
CA LEU A 54 -15.46 -19.60 6.24
C LEU A 54 -16.55 -20.57 6.69
N SER A 55 -17.53 -20.88 5.84
CA SER A 55 -18.59 -21.87 6.12
C SER A 55 -17.98 -23.24 6.40
N LYS A 56 -17.02 -23.67 5.59
CA LYS A 56 -16.28 -24.93 5.82
C LYS A 56 -15.50 -24.92 7.13
N MET A 57 -14.92 -23.77 7.51
CA MET A 57 -14.15 -23.61 8.75
C MET A 57 -15.05 -23.71 9.99
N LEU A 58 -16.27 -23.19 9.92
CA LEU A 58 -17.26 -23.30 10.99
C LEU A 58 -17.79 -24.73 11.15
N SER A 59 -17.77 -25.53 10.09
CA SER A 59 -18.23 -26.95 10.12
C SER A 59 -19.63 -27.16 10.73
N GLY A 60 -20.54 -26.18 10.58
CA GLY A 60 -21.88 -26.19 11.15
C GLY A 60 -21.97 -25.65 12.59
N HIS A 61 -20.88 -25.29 13.23
CA HIS A 61 -20.88 -24.63 14.54
C HIS A 61 -21.31 -23.16 14.46
N THR A 62 -21.95 -22.70 15.53
CA THR A 62 -22.32 -21.27 15.65
C THR A 62 -21.13 -20.41 16.02
N TYR A 63 -20.21 -20.94 16.83
CA TYR A 63 -19.06 -20.20 17.34
C TYR A 63 -17.74 -20.74 16.81
N ILE A 64 -16.81 -19.83 16.54
CA ILE A 64 -15.49 -20.18 16.02
C ILE A 64 -14.68 -21.01 17.02
N SER A 65 -14.82 -20.77 18.32
CA SER A 65 -14.10 -21.54 19.34
C SER A 65 -14.53 -23.00 19.35
N GLU A 66 -15.82 -23.30 19.17
CA GLU A 66 -16.35 -24.68 19.08
C GLU A 66 -15.72 -25.42 17.90
N ALA A 67 -15.75 -24.80 16.72
CA ALA A 67 -15.13 -25.37 15.51
C ALA A 67 -13.62 -25.60 15.70
N LYS A 68 -12.92 -24.66 16.36
CA LYS A 68 -11.48 -24.81 16.66
C LYS A 68 -11.18 -25.88 17.70
N ILE A 69 -12.03 -26.05 18.70
CA ILE A 69 -11.89 -27.11 19.70
C ILE A 69 -12.12 -28.47 19.03
N GLU A 70 -13.16 -28.62 18.21
CA GLU A 70 -13.40 -29.86 17.45
C GLU A 70 -12.22 -30.19 16.53
N GLN A 71 -11.72 -29.22 15.79
CA GLN A 71 -10.52 -29.37 14.95
C GLN A 71 -9.30 -29.83 15.77
N TYR A 72 -9.11 -29.28 16.98
CA TYR A 72 -8.01 -29.66 17.86
C TYR A 72 -8.16 -31.08 18.41
N GLU A 73 -9.36 -31.47 18.85
CA GLU A 73 -9.61 -32.82 19.35
C GLU A 73 -9.49 -33.87 18.24
N THR A 74 -9.99 -33.54 17.03
CA THR A 74 -9.79 -34.38 15.83
C THR A 74 -8.31 -34.58 15.52
N HIS A 75 -7.53 -33.50 15.54
CA HIS A 75 -6.09 -33.57 15.33
C HIS A 75 -5.39 -34.44 16.38
N LYS A 76 -5.80 -34.30 17.65
CA LYS A 76 -5.28 -35.11 18.76
C LYS A 76 -5.61 -36.60 18.62
N ALA A 77 -6.84 -36.89 18.19
CA ALA A 77 -7.27 -38.25 17.92
C ALA A 77 -6.47 -38.87 16.76
N ASP A 78 -6.35 -38.13 15.64
CA ASP A 78 -5.56 -38.54 14.48
C ASP A 78 -4.08 -38.81 14.84
N LEU A 79 -3.46 -37.92 15.62
CA LEU A 79 -2.08 -38.08 16.07
C LEU A 79 -1.92 -39.28 16.97
N ARG A 80 -2.87 -39.52 17.88
CA ARG A 80 -2.87 -40.69 18.79
C ARG A 80 -2.96 -41.99 17.99
N GLU A 81 -3.85 -42.02 17.03
CA GLU A 81 -4.08 -43.19 16.18
C GLU A 81 -2.87 -43.48 15.29
N LEU A 82 -2.31 -42.46 14.62
CA LEU A 82 -1.11 -42.61 13.81
C LEU A 82 0.10 -43.08 14.63
N LYS A 83 0.25 -42.55 15.85
CA LYS A 83 1.30 -43.01 16.77
C LYS A 83 1.10 -44.45 17.23
N ARG A 84 -0.13 -44.88 17.47
CA ARG A 84 -0.48 -46.24 17.82
C ARG A 84 -0.08 -47.21 16.70
N LEU A 85 -0.52 -46.90 15.47
CA LEU A 85 -0.16 -47.71 14.29
C LEU A 85 1.36 -47.78 14.09
N ALA A 86 2.04 -46.62 14.15
CA ALA A 86 3.47 -46.57 13.98
C ALA A 86 4.25 -47.34 15.07
N LYS A 87 3.80 -47.29 16.34
CA LYS A 87 4.40 -48.09 17.42
C LYS A 87 4.19 -49.61 17.23
N LYS A 88 3.06 -50.02 16.65
CA LYS A 88 2.73 -51.43 16.46
C LYS A 88 3.50 -52.04 15.28
N TYR A 89 3.68 -51.26 14.20
CA TYR A 89 4.17 -51.79 12.92
C TYR A 89 5.49 -51.21 12.42
N CYS A 90 6.01 -50.14 13.00
CA CYS A 90 7.25 -49.52 12.56
C CYS A 90 8.42 -49.86 13.52
N SER A 91 9.66 -49.74 13.03
CA SER A 91 10.83 -49.79 13.91
C SER A 91 10.96 -48.56 14.80
N ASP A 92 11.71 -48.66 15.88
CA ASP A 92 11.96 -47.53 16.81
C ASP A 92 12.59 -46.33 16.09
N ASP A 93 13.46 -46.56 15.11
CA ASP A 93 14.10 -45.50 14.31
C ASP A 93 13.10 -44.81 13.39
N GLU A 94 12.20 -45.55 12.73
CA GLU A 94 11.14 -44.98 11.89
C GLU A 94 10.15 -44.14 12.73
N TYR A 95 9.81 -44.63 13.92
CA TYR A 95 8.96 -43.88 14.86
C TYR A 95 9.64 -42.59 15.33
N LYS A 96 10.92 -42.69 15.76
CA LYS A 96 11.67 -41.51 16.23
C LYS A 96 11.83 -40.48 15.12
N ASN A 97 12.23 -40.86 13.93
CA ASN A 97 12.40 -39.95 12.80
C ASN A 97 11.11 -39.19 12.45
N PHE A 98 9.95 -39.82 12.63
CA PHE A 98 8.67 -39.19 12.30
C PHE A 98 8.08 -38.32 13.43
N PHE A 99 8.22 -38.74 14.71
CA PHE A 99 7.53 -38.11 15.84
C PHE A 99 8.42 -37.44 16.87
N VAL A 100 9.70 -37.83 16.96
CA VAL A 100 10.61 -37.35 18.03
C VAL A 100 11.63 -36.39 17.43
N SER A 101 11.67 -35.17 17.95
CA SER A 101 12.69 -34.20 17.56
C SER A 101 13.89 -34.31 18.51
N GLU A 102 15.09 -34.36 17.94
CA GLU A 102 16.35 -34.28 18.69
C GLU A 102 16.88 -32.85 18.73
N THR A 103 17.90 -32.60 19.54
CA THR A 103 18.52 -31.27 19.67
C THR A 103 19.07 -30.81 18.30
N GLY A 104 18.43 -29.78 17.73
CA GLY A 104 18.82 -29.20 16.43
C GLY A 104 18.17 -29.82 15.20
N THR A 105 17.40 -30.92 15.34
CA THR A 105 16.72 -31.60 14.24
C THR A 105 15.24 -31.76 14.52
N TYR A 106 14.39 -31.31 13.60
CA TYR A 106 12.94 -31.49 13.73
C TYR A 106 12.51 -32.82 13.10
N SER A 107 11.68 -33.59 13.84
CA SER A 107 10.95 -34.71 13.25
C SER A 107 9.97 -34.23 12.16
N ALA A 108 9.54 -35.12 11.26
CA ALA A 108 8.58 -34.78 10.21
C ALA A 108 7.32 -34.09 10.75
N TYR A 109 6.77 -34.57 11.86
CA TYR A 109 5.63 -33.96 12.53
C TYR A 109 5.96 -32.56 13.06
N SER A 110 7.09 -32.40 13.76
CA SER A 110 7.48 -31.09 14.31
C SER A 110 7.88 -30.08 13.25
N ALA A 111 8.48 -30.51 12.16
CA ALA A 111 8.82 -29.65 11.03
C ALA A 111 7.57 -29.05 10.38
N TYR A 112 6.47 -29.80 10.38
CA TYR A 112 5.21 -29.30 9.86
C TYR A 112 4.44 -28.41 10.86
N PHE A 113 4.26 -28.85 12.13
CA PHE A 113 3.39 -28.18 13.09
C PHE A 113 4.11 -27.17 14.01
N LYS A 114 5.37 -27.42 14.38
CA LYS A 114 6.06 -26.65 15.41
C LYS A 114 7.22 -25.79 14.93
N CYS A 115 7.67 -25.99 13.68
CA CYS A 115 8.78 -25.22 13.13
C CYS A 115 8.35 -23.79 12.81
N SER A 116 8.98 -22.80 13.48
CA SER A 116 8.85 -21.40 13.11
C SER A 116 10.03 -21.01 12.20
N GLU A 117 9.82 -20.04 11.30
CA GLU A 117 10.86 -19.56 10.38
C GLU A 117 12.09 -18.97 11.10
N LYS A 118 11.93 -18.52 12.34
CA LYS A 118 13.01 -17.97 13.16
C LYS A 118 13.96 -19.02 13.75
N ARG A 119 13.59 -20.30 13.73
CA ARG A 119 14.45 -21.40 14.18
C ARG A 119 15.05 -22.11 12.98
N LYS A 120 16.34 -22.44 13.06
CA LYS A 120 17.12 -23.13 12.01
C LYS A 120 16.60 -24.56 11.71
N GLY A 121 15.34 -24.70 11.30
CA GLY A 121 14.76 -25.97 10.92
C GLY A 121 14.03 -25.82 9.58
N LYS A 122 14.14 -26.78 8.69
CA LYS A 122 13.35 -26.78 7.45
C LYS A 122 11.87 -26.96 7.79
N LYS A 123 11.10 -25.89 7.66
CA LYS A 123 9.64 -25.96 7.63
C LYS A 123 9.23 -26.71 6.36
N ILE A 124 8.43 -27.75 6.50
CA ILE A 124 7.92 -28.50 5.37
C ILE A 124 6.49 -28.06 5.01
N THR A 125 6.13 -28.21 3.74
CA THR A 125 4.78 -27.93 3.24
C THR A 125 3.78 -28.99 3.69
N ARG A 126 2.47 -28.70 3.50
CA ARG A 126 1.42 -29.70 3.75
C ARG A 126 1.58 -30.92 2.85
N GLU A 127 1.92 -30.70 1.60
CA GLU A 127 2.13 -31.76 0.62
C GLU A 127 3.30 -32.65 1.00
N ASP A 128 4.43 -32.08 1.45
CA ASP A 128 5.58 -32.86 1.90
C ASP A 128 5.27 -33.68 3.17
N PHE A 129 4.52 -33.09 4.10
CA PHE A 129 4.05 -33.81 5.27
C PHE A 129 3.13 -34.97 4.87
N TYR A 130 2.16 -34.73 3.97
CA TYR A 130 1.25 -35.77 3.47
C TYR A 130 2.00 -36.86 2.71
N LYS A 131 3.01 -36.54 1.90
CA LYS A 131 3.90 -37.53 1.28
C LYS A 131 4.64 -38.39 2.34
N GLY A 132 5.08 -37.74 3.43
CA GLY A 132 5.70 -38.46 4.55
C GLY A 132 4.74 -39.43 5.24
N VAL A 133 3.50 -38.97 5.53
CA VAL A 133 2.45 -39.82 6.14
C VAL A 133 2.08 -40.97 5.19
N LYS A 134 1.88 -40.72 3.89
CA LYS A 134 1.58 -41.76 2.90
C LYS A 134 2.66 -42.85 2.86
N LYS A 135 3.95 -42.47 2.89
CA LYS A 135 5.09 -43.42 2.97
C LYS A 135 5.06 -44.25 4.24
N LEU A 136 4.75 -43.60 5.38
CA LEU A 136 4.64 -44.29 6.67
C LEU A 136 3.48 -45.30 6.66
N ILE A 137 2.29 -44.88 6.18
CA ILE A 137 1.11 -45.75 6.06
C ILE A 137 1.35 -46.90 5.07
N ALA A 138 2.05 -46.69 3.95
CA ALA A 138 2.38 -47.77 3.00
C ALA A 138 3.19 -48.86 3.70
N LYS A 139 4.24 -48.50 4.45
CA LYS A 139 5.04 -49.46 5.24
C LYS A 139 4.21 -50.18 6.31
N ILE A 140 3.27 -49.47 6.99
CA ILE A 140 2.36 -50.05 7.97
C ILE A 140 1.49 -51.10 7.26
N LYS A 141 0.91 -50.77 6.12
CA LYS A 141 0.04 -51.70 5.36
C LYS A 141 0.78 -52.97 4.90
N GLU A 142 2.05 -52.85 4.47
CA GLU A 142 2.90 -54.01 4.11
C GLU A 142 3.14 -54.96 5.30
N ARG A 143 3.12 -54.42 6.54
CA ARG A 143 3.38 -55.16 7.78
C ARG A 143 2.13 -55.62 8.51
N ILE A 144 0.94 -55.13 8.10
CA ILE A 144 -0.33 -55.62 8.56
C ILE A 144 -0.56 -57.01 7.90
N GLY A 145 -0.52 -58.08 8.67
CA GLY A 145 -0.79 -59.43 8.16
C GLY A 145 -2.30 -59.61 7.83
N GLU A 146 -2.61 -60.72 7.15
CA GLU A 146 -3.99 -61.04 6.67
C GLU A 146 -5.08 -61.25 7.78
N GLY A 147 -4.90 -60.70 8.98
CA GLY A 147 -5.80 -60.93 10.10
C GLY A 147 -6.22 -59.71 10.89
N ASP A 148 -5.75 -58.47 10.56
CA ASP A 148 -6.12 -57.27 11.31
C ASP A 148 -6.84 -56.24 10.42
N ASP A 149 -8.07 -56.58 10.03
CA ASP A 149 -8.93 -55.74 9.18
C ASP A 149 -9.19 -54.37 9.79
N THR A 150 -9.18 -54.24 11.12
CA THR A 150 -9.44 -52.97 11.81
C THR A 150 -8.34 -51.95 11.56
N ASP A 151 -7.06 -52.35 11.73
CA ASP A 151 -5.91 -51.44 11.51
C ASP A 151 -5.76 -51.12 10.01
N LEU A 152 -6.13 -52.04 9.11
CA LEU A 152 -6.16 -51.81 7.68
C LEU A 152 -7.22 -50.76 7.29
N VAL A 153 -8.44 -50.85 7.89
CA VAL A 153 -9.52 -49.87 7.67
C VAL A 153 -9.09 -48.47 8.13
N ILE A 154 -8.44 -48.38 9.30
CA ILE A 154 -7.91 -47.10 9.82
C ILE A 154 -6.84 -46.55 8.89
N ALA A 155 -5.88 -47.37 8.43
CA ALA A 155 -4.83 -46.93 7.51
C ALA A 155 -5.41 -46.42 6.18
N ASN A 156 -6.43 -47.07 5.64
CA ASN A 156 -7.14 -46.63 4.44
C ASN A 156 -7.92 -45.32 4.69
N GLY A 157 -8.54 -45.15 5.86
CA GLY A 157 -9.22 -43.94 6.29
C GLY A 157 -8.26 -42.73 6.35
N VAL A 158 -7.03 -42.92 6.85
CA VAL A 158 -5.98 -41.89 6.84
C VAL A 158 -5.66 -41.47 5.41
N LEU A 159 -5.46 -42.42 4.48
CA LEU A 159 -5.17 -42.10 3.07
C LEU A 159 -6.33 -41.34 2.41
N SER A 160 -7.55 -41.76 2.61
CA SER A 160 -8.73 -41.05 2.07
C SER A 160 -8.85 -39.62 2.57
N ARG A 161 -8.59 -39.39 3.86
CA ARG A 161 -8.60 -38.02 4.44
C ARG A 161 -7.42 -37.17 3.99
N ILE A 162 -6.27 -37.77 3.70
CA ILE A 162 -5.14 -37.07 3.07
C ILE A 162 -5.51 -36.63 1.65
N ASP A 163 -6.14 -37.51 0.87
CA ASP A 163 -6.55 -37.20 -0.51
C ASP A 163 -7.63 -36.12 -0.53
N ALA A 164 -8.54 -36.11 0.47
CA ALA A 164 -9.52 -35.04 0.68
C ALA A 164 -8.90 -33.74 1.27
N GLY A 165 -7.63 -33.73 1.64
CA GLY A 165 -6.96 -32.58 2.25
C GLY A 165 -7.44 -32.23 3.68
N THR A 166 -8.11 -33.16 4.36
CA THR A 166 -8.72 -32.95 5.68
C THR A 166 -7.97 -33.60 6.84
N TYR A 167 -6.87 -34.31 6.57
CA TYR A 167 -6.10 -35.01 7.59
C TYR A 167 -5.19 -34.05 8.37
N MET A 168 -5.27 -34.06 9.69
CA MET A 168 -4.46 -33.23 10.60
C MET A 168 -4.30 -31.77 10.12
N PRO A 169 -5.37 -30.99 9.96
CA PRO A 169 -5.26 -29.59 9.54
C PRO A 169 -4.58 -28.76 10.61
N LYS A 170 -3.81 -27.73 10.19
CA LYS A 170 -3.26 -26.76 11.12
C LYS A 170 -4.36 -25.88 11.69
N GLN A 171 -4.33 -25.62 13.01
CA GLN A 171 -5.25 -24.68 13.65
C GLN A 171 -5.01 -23.23 13.21
N VAL A 172 -3.72 -22.88 13.00
CA VAL A 172 -3.31 -21.57 12.49
C VAL A 172 -2.87 -21.76 11.05
N ASN A 173 -3.67 -21.26 10.13
CA ASN A 173 -3.43 -21.29 8.69
C ASN A 173 -3.78 -19.94 8.07
N PRO A 174 -3.41 -19.67 6.81
CA PRO A 174 -3.72 -18.42 6.13
C PRO A 174 -5.23 -18.13 6.05
N GLU A 175 -6.08 -19.14 6.01
CA GLU A 175 -7.54 -19.01 5.96
C GLU A 175 -8.13 -18.35 7.22
N ASN A 176 -7.41 -18.37 8.36
CA ASN A 176 -7.86 -17.69 9.59
C ASN A 176 -8.04 -16.18 9.41
N ARG A 177 -7.44 -15.57 8.38
CA ARG A 177 -7.65 -14.17 7.99
C ARG A 177 -9.10 -13.89 7.56
N LEU A 178 -9.80 -14.91 7.10
CA LEU A 178 -11.20 -14.81 6.65
C LEU A 178 -12.19 -14.70 7.79
N ILE A 179 -11.78 -14.99 9.03
CA ILE A 179 -12.66 -14.93 10.20
C ILE A 179 -12.87 -13.46 10.56
N PRO A 180 -14.05 -12.88 10.33
CA PRO A 180 -14.32 -11.51 10.67
C PRO A 180 -14.38 -11.35 12.20
N TYR A 181 -13.91 -10.22 12.71
CA TYR A 181 -13.90 -9.96 14.16
C TYR A 181 -15.31 -9.97 14.77
N GLN A 182 -16.33 -9.73 13.98
CA GLN A 182 -17.74 -9.78 14.39
C GLN A 182 -18.16 -11.15 14.95
N LEU A 183 -17.60 -12.23 14.41
CA LEU A 183 -17.87 -13.58 14.94
C LEU A 183 -17.28 -13.76 16.34
N TYR A 184 -16.06 -13.28 16.56
CA TYR A 184 -15.45 -13.29 17.88
C TYR A 184 -16.17 -12.35 18.86
N TYR A 185 -16.65 -11.21 18.36
CA TYR A 185 -17.41 -10.26 19.20
C TYR A 185 -18.75 -10.85 19.63
N ALA A 186 -19.48 -11.48 18.72
CA ALA A 186 -20.75 -12.15 19.03
C ALA A 186 -20.57 -13.25 20.08
N GLU A 187 -19.49 -14.03 19.98
CA GLU A 187 -19.15 -15.05 20.96
C GLU A 187 -18.77 -14.43 22.33
N LEU A 188 -17.94 -13.38 22.32
CA LEU A 188 -17.58 -12.64 23.54
C LEU A 188 -18.81 -12.06 24.22
N ASP A 189 -19.77 -11.51 23.46
CA ASP A 189 -20.99 -10.93 24.01
C ASP A 189 -21.86 -11.97 24.74
N VAL A 190 -21.99 -13.16 24.17
CA VAL A 190 -22.68 -14.28 24.82
C VAL A 190 -21.95 -14.73 26.10
N ILE A 191 -20.62 -14.82 26.05
CA ILE A 191 -19.79 -15.17 27.23
C ILE A 191 -19.99 -14.14 28.34
N LEU A 192 -19.88 -12.85 28.04
CA LEU A 192 -20.07 -11.78 29.02
C LEU A 192 -21.49 -11.77 29.59
N SER A 193 -22.51 -11.88 28.74
CA SER A 193 -23.92 -11.91 29.17
C SER A 193 -24.22 -13.09 30.11
N ASN A 194 -23.57 -14.22 29.91
CA ASN A 194 -23.70 -15.38 30.83
C ASN A 194 -22.87 -15.20 32.11
N ALA A 195 -21.69 -14.57 32.01
CA ALA A 195 -20.84 -14.29 33.17
C ALA A 195 -21.47 -13.25 34.12
N GLU A 196 -22.11 -12.21 33.56
CA GLU A 196 -22.84 -11.18 34.34
C GLU A 196 -23.92 -11.78 35.26
N LYS A 197 -24.57 -12.87 34.85
CA LYS A 197 -25.56 -13.58 35.66
C LYS A 197 -24.94 -14.23 36.93
N ARG A 198 -23.62 -14.49 36.90
CA ARG A 198 -22.90 -15.18 37.97
C ARG A 198 -21.99 -14.27 38.78
N PHE A 199 -21.52 -13.19 38.16
CA PHE A 199 -20.53 -12.29 38.73
C PHE A 199 -21.04 -10.84 38.66
N ALA A 200 -21.61 -10.36 39.78
CA ALA A 200 -22.23 -9.03 39.88
C ALA A 200 -21.29 -7.89 39.50
N PHE A 201 -19.99 -7.98 39.83
CA PHE A 201 -19.00 -6.95 39.55
C PHE A 201 -18.86 -6.63 38.03
N LEU A 202 -19.23 -7.59 37.15
CA LEU A 202 -19.16 -7.37 35.72
C LEU A 202 -20.22 -6.36 35.20
N SER A 203 -21.35 -6.26 35.94
CA SER A 203 -22.48 -5.36 35.61
C SER A 203 -22.43 -4.04 36.39
N GLU A 204 -21.57 -3.95 37.44
CA GLU A 204 -21.43 -2.74 38.24
C GLU A 204 -20.86 -1.60 37.39
N ARG A 205 -21.53 -0.43 37.44
CA ARG A 205 -21.10 0.76 36.72
C ARG A 205 -20.21 1.61 37.61
N ASP A 206 -19.11 2.09 37.03
CA ASP A 206 -18.19 2.98 37.71
C ASP A 206 -18.48 4.48 37.46
N SER A 207 -17.53 5.36 37.81
CA SER A 207 -17.62 6.80 37.63
C SER A 207 -17.80 7.24 36.17
N ASP A 208 -17.37 6.42 35.21
CA ASP A 208 -17.52 6.69 33.77
C ASP A 208 -18.90 6.25 33.27
N GLY A 209 -19.75 5.68 34.13
CA GLY A 209 -21.08 5.16 33.80
C GLY A 209 -21.05 3.83 33.03
N LEU A 210 -19.90 3.20 32.91
CA LEU A 210 -19.68 1.95 32.17
C LEU A 210 -19.43 0.79 33.11
N SER A 211 -19.97 -0.38 32.76
CA SER A 211 -19.67 -1.62 33.45
C SER A 211 -18.32 -2.19 33.01
N VAL A 212 -17.79 -3.15 33.79
CA VAL A 212 -16.59 -3.88 33.43
C VAL A 212 -16.79 -4.62 32.09
N SER A 213 -17.96 -5.22 31.88
CA SER A 213 -18.31 -5.86 30.60
C SER A 213 -18.31 -4.86 29.43
N ASP A 214 -18.87 -3.66 29.62
CA ASP A 214 -18.85 -2.62 28.58
C ASP A 214 -17.42 -2.20 28.24
N LYS A 215 -16.56 -2.09 29.24
CA LYS A 215 -15.14 -1.78 29.02
C LYS A 215 -14.42 -2.90 28.28
N ILE A 216 -14.70 -4.18 28.60
CA ILE A 216 -14.14 -5.33 27.86
C ILE A 216 -14.60 -5.31 26.39
N ARG A 217 -15.90 -5.07 26.13
CA ARG A 217 -16.43 -4.91 24.77
C ARG A 217 -15.74 -3.76 24.03
N SER A 218 -15.56 -2.63 24.69
CA SER A 218 -14.87 -1.47 24.12
C SER A 218 -13.41 -1.78 23.77
N VAL A 219 -12.66 -2.44 24.67
CA VAL A 219 -11.27 -2.85 24.40
C VAL A 219 -11.19 -3.81 23.21
N PHE A 220 -12.13 -4.72 23.12
CA PHE A 220 -12.15 -5.71 22.03
C PHE A 220 -12.41 -5.07 20.66
N THR A 221 -13.32 -4.12 20.57
CA THR A 221 -13.71 -3.46 19.32
C THR A 221 -12.84 -2.27 18.95
N PHE A 222 -12.17 -1.68 19.95
CA PHE A 222 -11.39 -0.46 19.77
C PHE A 222 -10.19 -0.67 18.85
N ARG A 223 -10.06 0.22 17.89
CA ARG A 223 -8.89 0.30 17.01
C ARG A 223 -8.45 1.75 16.92
N ILE A 224 -7.20 2.00 17.24
CA ILE A 224 -6.61 3.33 17.02
C ILE A 224 -6.47 3.51 15.51
N PRO A 225 -7.08 4.56 14.94
CA PRO A 225 -6.87 4.87 13.54
C PRO A 225 -5.38 5.14 13.27
N TYR A 226 -4.83 4.57 12.21
CA TYR A 226 -3.39 4.66 11.91
C TYR A 226 -2.89 6.10 11.78
N PHE A 227 -3.75 7.00 11.31
CA PHE A 227 -3.44 8.42 11.12
C PHE A 227 -3.39 9.22 12.44
N VAL A 228 -3.83 8.68 13.57
CA VAL A 228 -3.70 9.34 14.88
C VAL A 228 -2.29 9.20 15.43
N GLY A 229 -1.61 8.09 15.13
CA GLY A 229 -0.27 7.81 15.59
C GLY A 229 -0.17 7.50 17.09
N PRO A 230 1.00 7.71 17.69
CA PRO A 230 1.20 7.50 19.11
C PRO A 230 0.33 8.43 19.95
N LEU A 231 -0.34 7.88 20.99
CA LEU A 231 -1.31 8.63 21.81
C LEU A 231 -0.67 9.63 22.79
N GLU A 232 0.65 9.61 22.97
CA GLU A 232 1.36 10.51 23.89
C GLU A 232 2.63 11.06 23.24
N LYS A 233 2.85 12.36 23.43
CA LYS A 233 4.15 13.01 23.17
C LYS A 233 5.04 12.72 24.37
N SER A 234 6.08 11.92 24.21
CA SER A 234 7.05 11.56 25.24
C SER A 234 8.48 11.73 24.72
N PRO A 235 9.51 11.71 25.58
CA PRO A 235 10.89 11.75 25.11
C PRO A 235 11.25 10.67 24.09
N GLY A 236 10.60 9.49 24.15
CA GLY A 236 10.72 8.42 23.16
C GLY A 236 9.85 8.62 21.92
N ASN A 237 8.82 9.47 21.99
CA ASN A 237 7.84 9.76 20.93
C ASN A 237 7.79 11.26 20.62
N LYS A 238 8.95 11.90 20.46
CA LYS A 238 9.07 13.33 20.15
C LYS A 238 8.30 13.75 18.87
N PHE A 239 8.02 12.79 18.02
CA PHE A 239 7.38 12.98 16.74
C PHE A 239 5.89 12.62 16.71
N ALA A 240 5.26 12.42 17.87
CA ALA A 240 3.82 12.22 17.93
C ALA A 240 3.10 13.48 17.44
N TRP A 241 2.12 13.27 16.55
CA TRP A 241 1.33 14.35 15.91
C TRP A 241 -0.11 14.37 16.36
N ILE A 242 -0.46 13.54 17.34
CA ILE A 242 -1.81 13.52 17.90
C ILE A 242 -2.22 14.90 18.41
N GLU A 243 -3.40 15.33 18.01
CA GLU A 243 -4.06 16.52 18.57
C GLU A 243 -5.18 16.12 19.52
N ARG A 244 -5.22 16.78 20.69
CA ARG A 244 -6.11 16.42 21.79
C ARG A 244 -7.17 17.49 22.01
N LYS A 245 -8.43 17.08 22.21
CA LYS A 245 -9.54 17.95 22.61
C LYS A 245 -9.56 18.22 24.11
N ALA A 246 -9.08 17.24 24.90
CA ALA A 246 -9.09 17.32 26.35
C ALA A 246 -7.89 16.60 26.98
N GLU A 247 -7.50 17.06 28.16
CA GLU A 247 -6.44 16.43 28.95
C GLU A 247 -6.91 15.12 29.62
N GLY A 248 -5.93 14.37 30.14
CA GLY A 248 -6.15 13.13 30.86
C GLY A 248 -5.84 11.88 30.01
N ARG A 249 -5.98 10.70 30.62
CA ARG A 249 -5.66 9.42 29.98
C ARG A 249 -6.64 9.11 28.86
N ILE A 250 -6.12 8.73 27.70
CA ILE A 250 -6.91 8.25 26.57
C ILE A 250 -7.18 6.76 26.75
N LEU A 251 -8.44 6.39 26.73
CA LEU A 251 -8.94 5.02 26.90
C LEU A 251 -9.86 4.67 25.72
N PRO A 252 -10.11 3.39 25.42
CA PRO A 252 -10.97 2.99 24.33
C PRO A 252 -12.37 3.63 24.34
N TRP A 253 -12.94 3.85 25.50
CA TRP A 253 -14.30 4.37 25.69
C TRP A 253 -14.39 5.91 25.79
N ASN A 254 -13.28 6.62 25.91
CA ASN A 254 -13.25 8.08 25.89
C ASN A 254 -12.42 8.68 24.75
N PHE A 255 -12.06 7.84 23.78
CA PHE A 255 -11.15 8.21 22.71
C PHE A 255 -11.68 9.38 21.88
N ASP A 256 -12.94 9.32 21.43
CA ASP A 256 -13.55 10.35 20.58
C ASP A 256 -13.73 11.68 21.31
N GLU A 257 -13.86 11.66 22.64
CA GLU A 257 -13.95 12.85 23.47
C GLU A 257 -12.58 13.51 23.69
N LYS A 258 -11.53 12.69 23.75
CA LYS A 258 -10.17 13.13 24.09
C LYS A 258 -9.32 13.46 22.86
N VAL A 259 -9.59 12.85 21.70
CA VAL A 259 -8.77 12.97 20.51
C VAL A 259 -9.50 13.76 19.43
N ASP A 260 -8.80 14.74 18.86
CA ASP A 260 -9.25 15.40 17.65
C ASP A 260 -8.79 14.59 16.43
N LEU A 261 -9.72 13.83 15.86
CA LEU A 261 -9.42 12.95 14.73
C LEU A 261 -9.07 13.75 13.48
N ASP A 262 -9.78 14.83 13.21
CA ASP A 262 -9.58 15.63 12.00
C ASP A 262 -8.24 16.38 12.07
N ALA A 263 -7.93 17.02 13.19
CA ALA A 263 -6.66 17.72 13.38
C ALA A 263 -5.46 16.73 13.42
N SER A 264 -5.66 15.54 14.00
CA SER A 264 -4.62 14.49 14.00
C SER A 264 -4.37 13.94 12.59
N GLU A 265 -5.40 13.78 11.77
CA GLU A 265 -5.27 13.39 10.36
C GLU A 265 -4.50 14.44 9.56
N ASP A 266 -4.82 15.72 9.73
CA ASP A 266 -4.10 16.82 9.08
C ASP A 266 -2.62 16.86 9.52
N GLY A 267 -2.34 16.61 10.80
CA GLY A 267 -0.98 16.46 11.30
C GLY A 267 -0.24 15.27 10.68
N PHE A 268 -0.93 14.14 10.49
CA PHE A 268 -0.39 12.97 9.80
C PHE A 268 -0.06 13.27 8.34
N ILE A 269 -0.98 13.90 7.61
CA ILE A 269 -0.79 14.27 6.20
C ILE A 269 0.42 15.19 6.05
N LYS A 270 0.50 16.26 6.86
CA LYS A 270 1.66 17.18 6.88
C LYS A 270 2.98 16.43 7.08
N ARG A 271 2.98 15.43 7.95
CA ARG A 271 4.18 14.67 8.28
C ARG A 271 4.58 13.69 7.19
N MET A 272 3.61 13.06 6.51
CA MET A 272 3.86 12.10 5.43
C MET A 272 4.14 12.78 4.09
N THR A 273 3.69 14.02 3.92
CA THR A 273 3.91 14.79 2.69
C THR A 273 5.31 15.39 2.69
N ASN A 274 6.09 15.09 1.67
CA ASN A 274 7.41 15.68 1.48
C ASN A 274 7.32 17.18 1.18
N LYS A 275 8.44 17.89 1.38
CA LYS A 275 8.57 19.28 0.97
C LYS A 275 9.06 19.39 -0.48
N CYS A 276 8.78 20.52 -1.11
CA CYS A 276 9.21 20.82 -2.47
C CYS A 276 10.74 20.80 -2.58
N THR A 277 11.25 20.20 -3.65
CA THR A 277 12.69 20.11 -3.90
C THR A 277 13.37 21.47 -4.06
N TYR A 278 12.64 22.48 -4.54
CA TYR A 278 13.20 23.79 -4.85
C TYR A 278 12.76 24.91 -3.90
N LEU A 279 11.62 24.77 -3.26
CA LEU A 279 11.06 25.79 -2.38
C LEU A 279 10.94 25.25 -0.95
N PRO A 280 11.68 25.82 0.01
CA PRO A 280 11.55 25.44 1.42
C PRO A 280 10.16 25.78 1.94
N GLY A 281 9.66 24.98 2.88
CA GLY A 281 8.34 25.16 3.51
C GLY A 281 7.13 24.73 2.68
N GLU A 282 7.24 24.67 1.35
CA GLU A 282 6.13 24.32 0.45
C GLU A 282 5.90 22.81 0.38
N ASN A 283 4.64 22.41 0.43
CA ASN A 283 4.24 21.00 0.26
C ASN A 283 4.25 20.60 -1.22
N VAL A 284 4.57 19.35 -1.48
CA VAL A 284 4.50 18.79 -2.84
C VAL A 284 3.06 18.45 -3.22
N LEU A 285 2.78 18.49 -4.52
CA LEU A 285 1.49 18.06 -5.07
C LEU A 285 1.40 16.53 -5.15
N PRO A 286 0.18 15.96 -5.05
CA PRO A 286 -0.07 14.58 -5.46
C PRO A 286 0.36 14.35 -6.91
N LYS A 287 0.89 13.16 -7.21
CA LYS A 287 1.27 12.82 -8.60
C LYS A 287 0.09 12.89 -9.58
N GLN A 288 -1.11 12.64 -9.09
CA GLN A 288 -2.34 12.65 -9.86
C GLN A 288 -3.11 13.96 -9.79
N SER A 289 -2.60 15.03 -9.16
CA SER A 289 -3.20 16.35 -9.30
C SER A 289 -3.21 16.79 -10.77
N LEU A 290 -4.21 17.54 -11.20
CA LEU A 290 -4.32 17.99 -12.59
C LEU A 290 -3.09 18.80 -13.00
N LEU A 291 -2.63 19.68 -12.11
CA LEU A 291 -1.45 20.50 -12.35
C LEU A 291 -0.18 19.64 -12.49
N TYR A 292 0.01 18.65 -11.60
CA TYR A 292 1.21 17.79 -11.67
C TYR A 292 1.16 16.83 -12.86
N CYS A 293 0.00 16.29 -13.21
CA CYS A 293 -0.18 15.49 -14.42
C CYS A 293 0.11 16.30 -15.67
N LYS A 294 -0.41 17.53 -15.80
CA LYS A 294 -0.12 18.43 -16.91
C LYS A 294 1.39 18.71 -17.01
N PHE A 295 2.04 18.97 -15.88
CA PHE A 295 3.49 19.14 -15.81
C PHE A 295 4.23 17.90 -16.33
N THR A 296 3.93 16.70 -15.84
CA THR A 296 4.64 15.47 -16.28
C THR A 296 4.43 15.16 -17.75
N ILE A 297 3.24 15.42 -18.27
CA ILE A 297 2.95 15.26 -19.69
C ILE A 297 3.80 16.24 -20.52
N LEU A 298 3.81 17.50 -20.14
CA LEU A 298 4.61 18.52 -20.86
C LEU A 298 6.11 18.22 -20.79
N ASP A 299 6.60 17.78 -19.63
CA ASP A 299 8.02 17.40 -19.47
C ASP A 299 8.41 16.21 -20.35
N GLU A 300 7.47 15.31 -20.64
CA GLU A 300 7.67 14.18 -21.57
C GLU A 300 7.55 14.61 -23.04
N ILE A 301 6.50 15.34 -23.42
CA ILE A 301 6.26 15.69 -24.81
C ILE A 301 7.16 16.83 -25.33
N ASN A 302 7.68 17.72 -24.47
CA ASN A 302 8.62 18.77 -24.85
C ASN A 302 9.97 18.22 -25.35
N ASN A 303 10.26 16.95 -25.05
CA ASN A 303 11.48 16.30 -25.52
C ASN A 303 11.30 15.60 -26.89
N ILE A 304 10.11 15.61 -27.47
CA ILE A 304 9.83 14.92 -28.75
C ILE A 304 10.50 15.68 -29.89
N ASN A 305 11.30 14.96 -30.66
CA ASN A 305 11.94 15.46 -31.87
C ASN A 305 11.58 14.56 -33.06
N ILE A 306 11.40 15.18 -34.24
CA ILE A 306 11.28 14.51 -35.54
C ILE A 306 12.51 14.91 -36.35
N ASP A 307 13.29 13.92 -36.81
CA ASP A 307 14.60 14.15 -37.50
C ASP A 307 15.60 15.02 -36.70
N GLY A 308 15.55 14.93 -35.36
CA GLY A 308 16.43 15.73 -34.50
C GLY A 308 15.97 17.18 -34.28
N VAL A 309 14.83 17.57 -34.87
CA VAL A 309 14.23 18.90 -34.69
C VAL A 309 13.05 18.79 -33.71
N PRO A 310 12.95 19.66 -32.69
CA PRO A 310 11.78 19.69 -31.80
C PRO A 310 10.48 19.88 -32.59
N ILE A 311 9.41 19.22 -32.14
CA ILE A 311 8.06 19.42 -32.73
C ILE A 311 7.60 20.86 -32.51
N SER A 312 6.69 21.36 -33.36
CA SER A 312 6.13 22.70 -33.17
C SER A 312 5.26 22.77 -31.88
N VAL A 313 5.15 23.97 -31.31
CA VAL A 313 4.31 24.20 -30.11
C VAL A 313 2.85 23.85 -30.39
N GLU A 314 2.35 24.16 -31.61
CA GLU A 314 0.99 23.85 -32.02
C GLU A 314 0.76 22.34 -32.09
N LEU A 315 1.70 21.59 -32.67
CA LEU A 315 1.62 20.13 -32.72
C LEU A 315 1.66 19.50 -31.31
N LYS A 316 2.51 20.02 -30.44
CA LYS A 316 2.55 19.61 -29.03
C LYS A 316 1.20 19.82 -28.34
N GLN A 317 0.59 21.01 -28.50
CA GLN A 317 -0.70 21.32 -27.92
C GLN A 317 -1.81 20.42 -28.49
N GLN A 318 -1.76 20.11 -29.78
CA GLN A 318 -2.67 19.15 -30.39
C GLN A 318 -2.50 17.73 -29.81
N ILE A 319 -1.26 17.26 -29.61
CA ILE A 319 -0.99 15.98 -28.94
C ILE A 319 -1.61 15.96 -27.54
N PHE A 320 -1.47 17.05 -26.78
CA PHE A 320 -2.04 17.15 -25.43
C PHE A 320 -3.57 17.03 -25.48
N HIS A 321 -4.24 17.84 -26.29
CA HIS A 321 -5.71 17.87 -26.35
C HIS A 321 -6.33 16.64 -27.00
N GLU A 322 -5.70 16.09 -28.05
CA GLU A 322 -6.29 14.97 -28.79
C GLU A 322 -6.00 13.60 -28.17
N LEU A 323 -4.87 13.44 -27.46
CA LEU A 323 -4.51 12.18 -26.86
C LEU A 323 -4.71 12.18 -25.34
N PHE A 324 -4.07 13.11 -24.63
CA PHE A 324 -4.06 13.03 -23.16
C PHE A 324 -5.39 13.44 -22.50
N GLU A 325 -6.14 14.38 -23.08
CA GLU A 325 -7.46 14.76 -22.55
C GLU A 325 -8.57 13.76 -22.95
N LYS A 326 -8.32 12.88 -23.94
CA LYS A 326 -9.33 11.92 -24.42
C LYS A 326 -9.07 10.50 -23.97
N GLU A 327 -7.81 10.12 -23.75
CA GLU A 327 -7.39 8.75 -23.51
C GLU A 327 -6.85 8.55 -22.08
N LYS A 328 -7.37 7.56 -21.37
CA LYS A 328 -6.87 7.21 -20.01
C LYS A 328 -5.40 6.78 -20.03
N LYS A 329 -4.94 6.14 -21.11
CA LYS A 329 -3.54 5.74 -21.31
C LYS A 329 -3.13 6.02 -22.75
N VAL A 330 -2.14 6.85 -22.92
CA VAL A 330 -1.52 7.13 -24.21
C VAL A 330 -0.34 6.17 -24.39
N THR A 331 -0.34 5.42 -25.47
CA THR A 331 0.77 4.52 -25.82
C THR A 331 1.61 5.13 -26.93
N LYS A 332 2.88 4.70 -27.05
CA LYS A 332 3.75 5.13 -28.15
C LYS A 332 3.09 4.88 -29.52
N LYS A 333 2.38 3.76 -29.68
CA LYS A 333 1.64 3.44 -30.89
C LYS A 333 0.56 4.49 -31.19
N LYS A 334 -0.28 4.85 -30.20
CA LYS A 334 -1.31 5.90 -30.36
C LYS A 334 -0.71 7.25 -30.74
N LEU A 335 0.44 7.61 -30.16
CA LEU A 335 1.15 8.83 -30.52
C LEU A 335 1.63 8.78 -31.98
N ILE A 336 2.22 7.67 -32.41
CA ILE A 336 2.66 7.47 -33.81
C ILE A 336 1.47 7.54 -34.76
N ASP A 337 0.39 6.82 -34.49
CA ASP A 337 -0.83 6.83 -35.30
C ASP A 337 -1.40 8.25 -35.41
N PHE A 338 -1.37 9.02 -34.34
CA PHE A 338 -1.78 10.43 -34.36
C PHE A 338 -0.84 11.29 -35.23
N LEU A 339 0.48 11.18 -35.07
CA LEU A 339 1.46 11.93 -35.87
C LEU A 339 1.33 11.62 -37.38
N VAL A 340 1.01 10.37 -37.71
CA VAL A 340 0.69 9.98 -39.09
C VAL A 340 -0.61 10.64 -39.55
N SER A 341 -1.65 10.67 -38.72
CA SER A 341 -2.96 11.25 -39.06
C SER A 341 -2.90 12.75 -39.38
N VAL A 342 -2.05 13.47 -38.62
CA VAL A 342 -1.81 14.92 -38.85
C VAL A 342 -0.72 15.19 -39.87
N LYS A 343 -0.23 14.14 -40.55
CA LYS A 343 0.82 14.22 -41.61
C LYS A 343 2.16 14.80 -41.11
N ALA A 344 2.45 14.71 -39.84
CA ALA A 344 3.75 15.10 -39.27
C ALA A 344 4.85 14.10 -39.66
N ILE A 345 4.48 12.81 -39.83
CA ILE A 345 5.32 11.73 -40.35
C ILE A 345 4.52 10.86 -41.34
N SER A 346 5.21 10.08 -42.19
CA SER A 346 4.57 9.06 -43.01
C SER A 346 4.54 7.71 -42.29
N LYS A 347 3.64 6.82 -42.70
CA LYS A 347 3.56 5.47 -42.13
C LYS A 347 4.85 4.69 -42.46
N GLY A 348 5.47 4.11 -41.41
CA GLY A 348 6.74 3.40 -41.53
C GLY A 348 7.98 4.23 -41.22
N GLU A 349 7.81 5.52 -40.88
CA GLU A 349 8.90 6.45 -40.55
C GLU A 349 9.07 6.66 -39.04
N GLU A 350 8.63 5.72 -38.21
CA GLU A 350 8.67 5.83 -36.72
C GLU A 350 10.10 5.98 -36.15
N VAL A 351 11.12 5.53 -36.89
CA VAL A 351 12.53 5.67 -36.55
C VAL A 351 12.99 7.14 -36.50
N ARG A 352 12.28 8.03 -37.16
CA ARG A 352 12.55 9.48 -37.18
C ARG A 352 12.21 10.17 -35.84
N ILE A 353 11.41 9.51 -35.00
CA ILE A 353 10.98 10.08 -33.71
C ILE A 353 12.02 9.74 -32.63
N SER A 354 12.50 10.78 -31.93
CA SER A 354 13.41 10.67 -30.80
C SER A 354 12.91 11.49 -29.59
N GLY A 355 13.57 11.39 -28.46
CA GLY A 355 13.23 12.14 -27.24
C GLY A 355 12.10 11.53 -26.42
N ILE A 356 11.50 10.41 -26.86
CA ILE A 356 10.47 9.69 -26.10
C ILE A 356 10.96 8.28 -25.75
N GLY A 357 10.63 7.81 -24.56
CA GLY A 357 10.97 6.47 -24.10
C GLY A 357 10.25 5.35 -24.85
N ALA A 358 10.56 4.10 -24.49
CA ALA A 358 9.86 2.92 -25.03
C ALA A 358 8.37 2.95 -24.67
N GLU A 359 8.02 3.50 -23.51
CA GLU A 359 6.64 3.68 -23.03
C GLU A 359 6.42 5.14 -22.61
N ILE A 360 5.23 5.66 -22.86
CA ILE A 360 4.74 6.93 -22.31
C ILE A 360 4.23 6.65 -20.91
N LYS A 361 4.85 7.28 -19.92
CA LYS A 361 4.54 7.05 -18.50
C LYS A 361 3.52 8.04 -17.94
N SER A 362 3.46 9.23 -18.51
CA SER A 362 2.53 10.28 -18.12
C SER A 362 1.09 9.96 -18.56
N SER A 363 0.13 10.41 -17.77
CA SER A 363 -1.30 10.19 -18.02
C SER A 363 -2.10 11.34 -17.45
N TYR A 364 -3.20 11.71 -18.14
CA TYR A 364 -4.16 12.70 -17.67
C TYR A 364 -5.45 12.03 -17.16
N LYS A 365 -5.34 10.80 -16.67
CA LYS A 365 -6.48 10.01 -16.16
C LYS A 365 -7.36 10.80 -15.19
N PRO A 366 -6.83 11.56 -14.20
CA PRO A 366 -7.68 12.33 -13.29
C PRO A 366 -8.54 13.37 -14.00
N TYR A 367 -8.03 14.03 -15.02
CA TYR A 367 -8.84 14.95 -15.83
C TYR A 367 -10.03 14.22 -16.47
N ILE A 368 -9.81 13.02 -17.02
CA ILE A 368 -10.87 12.21 -17.61
C ILE A 368 -11.89 11.77 -16.57
N ASP A 369 -11.43 11.39 -15.37
CA ASP A 369 -12.28 10.98 -14.27
C ASP A 369 -13.19 12.14 -13.79
N PHE A 370 -12.70 13.38 -13.80
CA PHE A 370 -13.45 14.56 -13.36
C PHE A 370 -14.03 15.41 -14.51
N ARG A 371 -13.79 15.04 -15.78
CA ARG A 371 -14.18 15.82 -16.95
C ARG A 371 -15.65 16.26 -16.95
N ARG A 372 -16.56 15.37 -16.52
CA ARG A 372 -18.00 15.69 -16.46
C ARG A 372 -18.27 16.84 -15.51
N LEU A 373 -17.66 16.84 -14.33
CA LEU A 373 -17.85 17.88 -13.30
C LEU A 373 -17.16 19.19 -13.67
N LEU A 374 -16.00 19.12 -14.32
CA LEU A 374 -15.29 20.28 -14.87
C LEU A 374 -16.07 20.92 -16.01
N ALA A 375 -16.56 20.15 -16.97
CA ALA A 375 -17.34 20.63 -18.11
C ALA A 375 -18.70 21.23 -17.69
N ALA A 376 -19.31 20.70 -16.63
CA ALA A 376 -20.53 21.25 -16.05
C ALA A 376 -20.29 22.52 -15.21
N GLY A 377 -19.04 22.93 -14.98
CA GLY A 377 -18.69 24.05 -14.10
C GLY A 377 -19.00 23.79 -12.62
N THR A 378 -19.28 22.56 -12.23
CA THR A 378 -19.54 22.18 -10.84
C THR A 378 -18.29 22.28 -9.99
N LEU A 379 -17.14 21.88 -10.56
CA LEU A 379 -15.81 21.96 -9.95
C LEU A 379 -14.86 22.74 -10.84
N THR A 380 -13.92 23.47 -10.24
CA THR A 380 -12.78 24.06 -10.93
C THR A 380 -11.59 23.10 -10.91
N ALA A 381 -10.51 23.39 -11.61
CA ALA A 381 -9.29 22.59 -11.59
C ALA A 381 -8.67 22.55 -10.17
N GLU A 382 -8.72 23.68 -9.47
CA GLU A 382 -8.23 23.81 -8.09
C GLU A 382 -9.08 22.97 -7.12
N ASP A 383 -10.41 22.94 -7.32
CA ASP A 383 -11.31 22.10 -6.54
C ASP A 383 -10.96 20.62 -6.72
N VAL A 384 -10.71 20.22 -7.96
CA VAL A 384 -10.33 18.84 -8.29
C VAL A 384 -8.97 18.49 -7.67
N ASP A 385 -8.00 19.38 -7.72
CA ASP A 385 -6.68 19.14 -7.11
C ASP A 385 -6.79 19.02 -5.58
N CYS A 386 -7.62 19.83 -4.92
CA CYS A 386 -7.91 19.71 -3.49
C CYS A 386 -8.59 18.36 -3.15
N ILE A 387 -9.55 17.94 -3.97
CA ILE A 387 -10.21 16.63 -3.80
C ILE A 387 -9.22 15.47 -4.01
N ILE A 388 -8.36 15.56 -5.02
CA ILE A 388 -7.33 14.54 -5.30
C ILE A 388 -6.34 14.44 -4.15
N GLU A 389 -5.90 15.57 -3.58
CA GLU A 389 -5.04 15.59 -2.40
C GLU A 389 -5.70 14.82 -1.25
N ARG A 390 -6.98 15.08 -0.98
CA ARG A 390 -7.71 14.38 0.07
C ARG A 390 -7.87 12.88 -0.20
N ILE A 391 -8.17 12.49 -1.44
CA ILE A 391 -8.24 11.07 -1.85
C ILE A 391 -6.88 10.39 -1.63
N THR A 392 -5.78 11.04 -2.02
CA THR A 392 -4.42 10.50 -1.87
C THR A 392 -4.06 10.25 -0.40
N CYS A 393 -4.62 11.04 0.51
CA CYS A 393 -4.34 10.96 1.95
C CYS A 393 -5.32 10.08 2.73
N THR A 394 -6.47 9.70 2.15
CA THR A 394 -7.55 9.03 2.88
C THR A 394 -7.91 7.70 2.23
N GLU A 395 -7.58 6.59 2.90
CA GLU A 395 -7.92 5.23 2.42
C GLU A 395 -9.39 4.83 2.69
N ASP A 396 -10.02 5.43 3.71
CA ASP A 396 -11.39 5.12 4.12
C ASP A 396 -12.41 5.91 3.30
N SER A 397 -13.15 5.22 2.45
CA SER A 397 -14.19 5.83 1.61
C SER A 397 -15.35 6.44 2.40
N ALA A 398 -15.67 5.96 3.61
CA ALA A 398 -16.72 6.54 4.44
C ALA A 398 -16.29 7.89 5.02
N ARG A 399 -15.04 8.00 5.45
CA ARG A 399 -14.45 9.28 5.89
C ARG A 399 -14.35 10.28 4.73
N LEU A 400 -13.89 9.81 3.57
CA LEU A 400 -13.84 10.64 2.37
C LEU A 400 -15.22 11.19 1.99
N LYS A 401 -16.27 10.37 2.06
CA LYS A 401 -17.66 10.83 1.84
C LYS A 401 -18.07 11.92 2.84
N LYS A 402 -17.79 11.70 4.12
CA LYS A 402 -18.10 12.68 5.18
C LYS A 402 -17.37 14.00 4.93
N TRP A 403 -16.09 13.92 4.57
CA TRP A 403 -15.28 15.09 4.22
C TRP A 403 -15.82 15.81 2.99
N LEU A 404 -16.15 15.10 1.89
CA LEU A 404 -16.71 15.67 0.67
C LEU A 404 -18.03 16.40 0.93
N LEU A 405 -18.92 15.83 1.76
CA LEU A 405 -20.18 16.47 2.15
C LEU A 405 -19.95 17.79 2.91
N LYS A 406 -18.98 17.80 3.83
CA LYS A 406 -18.60 18.99 4.58
C LYS A 406 -17.96 20.03 3.66
N TRP A 407 -16.95 19.63 2.92
CA TRP A 407 -16.19 20.47 2.01
C TRP A 407 -17.08 21.12 0.93
N SER A 408 -18.00 20.34 0.32
CA SER A 408 -18.92 20.87 -0.70
C SER A 408 -19.83 21.96 -0.17
N LYS A 409 -20.32 21.81 1.07
CA LYS A 409 -21.14 22.84 1.75
C LYS A 409 -20.34 24.10 2.05
N GLU A 410 -19.13 23.94 2.60
CA GLU A 410 -18.25 25.06 2.97
C GLU A 410 -17.79 25.87 1.75
N ASN A 411 -17.58 25.19 0.61
CA ASN A 411 -17.14 25.85 -0.64
C ASN A 411 -18.29 26.15 -1.62
N GLY A 412 -19.54 25.97 -1.20
CA GLY A 412 -20.72 26.28 -2.03
C GLY A 412 -20.84 25.43 -3.29
N LYS A 413 -20.23 24.23 -3.31
CA LYS A 413 -20.26 23.31 -4.47
C LYS A 413 -21.47 22.38 -4.40
N LYS A 414 -22.17 22.21 -5.50
CA LYS A 414 -23.36 21.35 -5.58
C LYS A 414 -22.97 19.98 -6.12
N LEU A 415 -22.47 19.10 -5.24
CA LEU A 415 -22.21 17.70 -5.57
C LEU A 415 -23.46 16.86 -5.27
N SER A 416 -23.90 16.04 -6.22
CA SER A 416 -24.95 15.05 -6.00
C SER A 416 -24.45 13.86 -5.19
N ASP A 417 -25.36 13.07 -4.62
CA ASP A 417 -25.00 11.84 -3.89
C ASP A 417 -24.25 10.85 -4.80
N ASP A 418 -24.60 10.80 -6.10
CA ASP A 418 -23.91 9.98 -7.08
C ASP A 418 -22.50 10.52 -7.36
N ASP A 419 -22.29 11.85 -7.39
CA ASP A 419 -20.96 12.43 -7.53
C ASP A 419 -20.08 12.10 -6.33
N ILE A 420 -20.62 12.24 -5.12
CA ILE A 420 -19.92 11.91 -3.88
C ILE A 420 -19.55 10.43 -3.84
N LYS A 421 -20.47 9.56 -4.23
CA LYS A 421 -20.23 8.13 -4.35
C LYS A 421 -19.16 7.83 -5.38
N TYR A 422 -19.25 8.44 -6.56
CA TYR A 422 -18.28 8.27 -7.65
C TYR A 422 -16.88 8.71 -7.21
N ILE A 423 -16.74 9.91 -6.64
CA ILE A 423 -15.47 10.47 -6.19
C ILE A 423 -14.87 9.60 -5.07
N SER A 424 -15.68 9.17 -4.11
CA SER A 424 -15.21 8.38 -2.97
C SER A 424 -14.72 6.96 -3.31
N GLN A 425 -14.98 6.49 -4.52
CA GLN A 425 -14.48 5.22 -5.04
C GLN A 425 -13.16 5.35 -5.81
N ARG A 426 -12.74 6.60 -6.11
CA ARG A 426 -11.44 6.83 -6.78
C ARG A 426 -10.31 6.57 -5.80
N LYS A 427 -9.20 6.06 -6.34
CA LYS A 427 -7.96 5.84 -5.60
C LYS A 427 -6.84 6.52 -6.35
N TYR A 428 -6.13 7.38 -5.64
CA TYR A 428 -4.94 8.05 -6.10
C TYR A 428 -3.86 7.88 -5.04
N ASP A 429 -2.63 7.66 -5.46
CA ASP A 429 -1.52 7.33 -4.58
C ASP A 429 -0.31 8.19 -4.95
N ASP A 430 0.61 8.28 -4.01
CA ASP A 430 1.87 8.97 -4.17
C ASP A 430 1.82 10.49 -4.29
N PHE A 431 2.87 11.10 -3.80
CA PHE A 431 3.16 12.52 -3.96
C PHE A 431 4.30 12.74 -4.95
N GLY A 432 4.25 13.89 -5.62
CA GLY A 432 5.32 14.36 -6.47
C GLY A 432 6.53 14.89 -5.69
N ARG A 433 7.34 15.69 -6.34
CA ARG A 433 8.52 16.36 -5.75
C ARG A 433 8.45 17.87 -5.84
N LEU A 434 7.43 18.41 -6.49
CA LEU A 434 7.28 19.84 -6.78
C LEU A 434 6.00 20.37 -6.18
N SER A 435 6.01 21.61 -5.72
CA SER A 435 4.83 22.30 -5.20
C SER A 435 4.07 23.02 -6.31
N GLY A 436 2.78 23.26 -6.07
CA GLY A 436 1.96 24.09 -6.95
C GLY A 436 2.50 25.51 -7.10
N LYS A 437 3.06 26.06 -6.02
CA LYS A 437 3.70 27.38 -6.03
C LYS A 437 4.91 27.45 -6.98
N LEU A 438 5.74 26.40 -7.02
CA LEU A 438 6.84 26.35 -7.98
C LEU A 438 6.34 26.30 -9.42
N LEU A 439 5.33 25.45 -9.69
CA LEU A 439 4.85 25.22 -11.06
C LEU A 439 4.05 26.40 -11.62
N ASN A 440 3.19 27.00 -10.80
CA ASN A 440 2.24 28.01 -11.28
C ASN A 440 2.10 29.26 -10.38
N GLY A 441 2.86 29.36 -9.30
CA GLY A 441 2.78 30.48 -8.36
C GLY A 441 3.98 31.43 -8.39
N ILE A 442 5.07 31.05 -9.05
CA ILE A 442 6.26 31.89 -9.21
C ILE A 442 6.36 32.33 -10.66
N GLU A 443 6.55 33.62 -10.87
CA GLU A 443 6.79 34.21 -12.18
C GLU A 443 8.25 34.64 -12.32
N ALA A 444 8.80 34.44 -13.50
CA ALA A 444 10.10 34.91 -13.89
C ALA A 444 10.10 35.44 -15.34
N ALA A 445 11.05 36.29 -15.65
CA ALA A 445 11.19 36.86 -16.99
C ALA A 445 12.11 36.01 -17.87
N CYS A 446 11.71 35.79 -19.12
CA CYS A 446 12.60 35.30 -20.17
C CYS A 446 13.61 36.40 -20.55
N THR A 447 14.90 36.10 -20.53
CA THR A 447 15.99 37.08 -20.81
C THR A 447 16.03 37.47 -22.27
N GLU A 448 15.54 36.64 -23.19
CA GLU A 448 15.56 36.87 -24.64
C GLU A 448 14.36 37.69 -25.13
N THR A 449 13.17 37.40 -24.60
CA THR A 449 11.90 38.01 -25.08
C THR A 449 11.38 39.07 -24.12
N GLY A 450 11.80 39.08 -22.84
CA GLY A 450 11.22 39.90 -21.79
C GLY A 450 9.86 39.40 -21.30
N GLU A 451 9.32 38.31 -21.84
CA GLU A 451 8.06 37.73 -21.44
C GLU A 451 8.12 37.22 -19.99
N VAL A 452 7.10 37.55 -19.20
CA VAL A 452 6.97 37.13 -17.79
C VAL A 452 5.94 36.01 -17.72
N GLY A 453 6.28 34.93 -17.04
CA GLY A 453 5.37 33.80 -16.90
C GLY A 453 5.83 32.80 -15.84
N THR A 454 4.96 31.82 -15.57
CA THR A 454 5.21 30.71 -14.65
C THR A 454 5.99 29.59 -15.34
N VAL A 455 6.47 28.61 -14.59
CA VAL A 455 7.08 27.40 -15.15
C VAL A 455 6.12 26.71 -16.14
N MET A 456 4.86 26.56 -15.75
CA MET A 456 3.84 25.92 -16.60
C MET A 456 3.51 26.75 -17.84
N HIS A 457 3.56 28.08 -17.76
CA HIS A 457 3.39 28.98 -18.90
C HIS A 457 4.48 28.73 -19.96
N PHE A 458 5.74 28.70 -19.54
CA PHE A 458 6.85 28.47 -20.48
C PHE A 458 6.85 27.03 -21.00
N MET A 459 6.61 26.02 -20.16
CA MET A 459 6.49 24.64 -20.62
C MET A 459 5.38 24.46 -21.67
N TRP A 460 4.29 25.22 -21.58
CA TRP A 460 3.18 25.16 -22.55
C TRP A 460 3.49 25.87 -23.86
N ASN A 461 4.12 27.04 -23.80
CA ASN A 461 4.37 27.92 -24.94
C ASN A 461 5.73 27.71 -25.61
N THR A 462 6.61 26.90 -25.02
CA THR A 462 7.92 26.53 -25.58
C THR A 462 8.12 25.01 -25.48
N ASN A 463 9.19 24.49 -26.08
CA ASN A 463 9.58 23.08 -25.92
C ASN A 463 10.65 22.88 -24.83
N ASP A 464 10.88 23.89 -24.00
CA ASP A 464 11.83 23.78 -22.90
C ASP A 464 11.26 22.86 -21.80
N ASN A 465 12.07 21.95 -21.29
CA ASN A 465 11.73 21.08 -20.17
C ASN A 465 12.01 21.79 -18.82
N LEU A 466 11.57 21.16 -17.72
CA LEU A 466 11.72 21.75 -16.38
C LEU A 466 13.15 22.21 -16.06
N MET A 467 14.17 21.39 -16.40
CA MET A 467 15.57 21.69 -16.05
C MET A 467 16.09 22.86 -16.87
N GLN A 468 15.70 22.98 -18.14
CA GLN A 468 16.05 24.11 -18.99
C GLN A 468 15.42 25.40 -18.48
N ILE A 469 14.17 25.34 -17.97
CA ILE A 469 13.48 26.51 -17.43
C ILE A 469 14.06 26.92 -16.08
N ILE A 470 14.29 25.98 -15.14
CA ILE A 470 14.75 26.32 -13.79
C ILE A 470 16.25 26.66 -13.75
N LYS A 471 17.09 25.89 -14.47
CA LYS A 471 18.56 25.97 -14.41
C LYS A 471 19.18 26.65 -15.61
N GLY A 472 18.43 26.84 -16.68
CA GLY A 472 18.90 27.51 -17.87
C GLY A 472 19.05 29.02 -17.66
N GLN A 473 20.02 29.63 -18.35
CA GLN A 473 20.26 31.10 -18.31
C GLN A 473 19.18 31.91 -19.03
N LYS A 474 18.33 31.23 -19.82
CA LYS A 474 17.23 31.82 -20.58
C LYS A 474 16.14 32.41 -19.71
N TYR A 475 15.92 31.82 -18.53
CA TYR A 475 14.89 32.23 -17.58
C TYR A 475 15.49 32.53 -16.22
N ARG A 476 14.95 33.49 -15.48
CA ARG A 476 15.48 33.90 -14.16
C ARG A 476 14.83 33.17 -12.98
N PHE A 477 14.43 31.92 -13.17
CA PHE A 477 13.81 31.14 -12.08
C PHE A 477 14.79 30.80 -10.96
N GLU A 478 16.06 30.52 -11.27
CA GLU A 478 17.05 30.19 -10.26
C GLU A 478 17.29 31.36 -9.28
N ASP A 479 17.37 32.58 -9.83
CA ASP A 479 17.50 33.82 -9.02
C ASP A 479 16.28 33.98 -8.12
N ARG A 480 15.08 33.83 -8.69
CA ARG A 480 13.81 33.99 -7.98
C ARG A 480 13.62 32.95 -6.88
N ILE A 481 13.94 31.69 -7.13
CA ILE A 481 13.92 30.60 -6.15
C ILE A 481 14.92 30.88 -5.01
N SER A 482 16.12 31.41 -5.36
CA SER A 482 17.14 31.78 -4.36
C SER A 482 16.67 32.92 -3.46
N GLU A 483 16.04 33.95 -4.03
CA GLU A 483 15.43 35.05 -3.26
C GLU A 483 14.39 34.56 -2.27
N ILE A 484 13.38 33.79 -2.75
CA ILE A 484 12.31 33.23 -1.91
C ILE A 484 12.89 32.34 -0.81
N SER A 485 13.91 31.53 -1.12
CA SER A 485 14.55 30.67 -0.13
C SER A 485 15.28 31.47 0.95
N LYS A 486 15.97 32.56 0.57
CA LYS A 486 16.63 33.44 1.54
C LYS A 486 15.62 34.16 2.44
N GLU A 487 14.54 34.66 1.87
CA GLU A 487 13.46 35.31 2.60
C GLU A 487 12.83 34.32 3.61
N TYR A 488 12.46 33.13 3.17
CA TYR A 488 11.92 32.08 4.02
C TYR A 488 12.82 31.78 5.23
N PHE A 489 14.11 31.55 5.02
CA PHE A 489 15.05 31.24 6.10
C PHE A 489 15.41 32.46 6.98
N SER A 490 15.16 33.68 6.54
CA SER A 490 15.29 34.87 7.38
C SER A 490 14.11 35.04 8.33
N GLU A 491 12.92 34.71 7.86
CA GLU A 491 11.68 34.79 8.66
C GLU A 491 11.51 33.58 9.60
N HIS A 492 12.06 32.44 9.23
CA HIS A 492 12.02 31.20 9.99
C HIS A 492 13.44 30.79 10.42
N PRO A 493 14.01 31.43 11.47
CA PRO A 493 15.32 31.07 11.99
C PRO A 493 15.25 29.66 12.57
N THR A 494 15.65 28.69 11.78
CA THR A 494 15.61 27.28 12.11
C THR A 494 16.98 26.79 12.56
N THR A 495 17.00 25.83 13.46
CA THR A 495 18.22 25.07 13.78
C THR A 495 18.70 24.33 12.52
N LEU A 496 19.98 23.97 12.49
CA LEU A 496 20.54 23.19 11.38
C LEU A 496 19.81 21.87 11.15
N VAL A 497 19.28 21.27 12.22
CA VAL A 497 18.45 20.04 12.18
C VAL A 497 17.15 20.29 11.43
N GLU A 498 16.44 21.34 11.78
CA GLU A 498 15.17 21.73 11.15
C GLU A 498 15.37 22.09 9.68
N ARG A 499 16.48 22.79 9.33
CA ARG A 499 16.86 23.04 7.93
C ARG A 499 17.06 21.74 7.15
N LEU A 500 17.70 20.74 7.76
CA LEU A 500 17.85 19.42 7.13
C LEU A 500 16.52 18.68 6.97
N ASP A 501 15.57 18.91 7.87
CA ASP A 501 14.24 18.31 7.77
C ASP A 501 13.40 18.93 6.64
N GLU A 502 13.62 20.19 6.33
CA GLU A 502 12.97 20.88 5.21
C GLU A 502 13.61 20.58 3.85
N LEU A 503 14.86 20.14 3.82
CA LEU A 503 15.45 19.61 2.60
C LEU A 503 14.78 18.28 2.26
N GLY A 504 14.20 18.14 1.08
CA GLY A 504 13.52 16.95 0.59
C GLY A 504 14.40 15.70 0.45
N ILE A 505 15.32 15.48 1.40
CA ILE A 505 16.24 14.33 1.44
C ILE A 505 15.74 13.23 2.36
N SER A 506 16.00 11.98 1.98
CA SER A 506 15.56 10.83 2.77
C SER A 506 16.22 10.78 4.16
N ASN A 507 15.54 10.19 5.14
CA ASN A 507 16.09 9.99 6.49
C ASN A 507 17.40 9.18 6.49
N ALA A 508 17.60 8.32 5.49
CA ALA A 508 18.84 7.58 5.30
C ALA A 508 20.01 8.52 4.98
N VAL A 509 19.77 9.63 4.27
CA VAL A 509 20.76 10.66 3.96
C VAL A 509 20.89 11.67 5.11
N LYS A 510 19.79 12.05 5.77
CA LYS A 510 19.82 13.00 6.90
C LYS A 510 20.71 12.51 8.05
N ARG A 511 20.66 11.23 8.40
CA ARG A 511 21.44 10.66 9.51
C ARG A 511 22.97 10.80 9.31
N PRO A 512 23.56 10.38 8.17
CA PRO A 512 24.98 10.62 7.90
C PRO A 512 25.36 12.10 7.90
N VAL A 513 24.53 12.98 7.32
CA VAL A 513 24.78 14.42 7.30
C VAL A 513 24.81 14.98 8.73
N MET A 514 23.83 14.64 9.57
CA MET A 514 23.81 15.02 10.99
C MET A 514 25.07 14.57 11.70
N ARG A 515 25.47 13.31 11.51
CA ARG A 515 26.69 12.77 12.13
C ARG A 515 27.95 13.47 11.66
N THR A 516 28.01 13.84 10.39
CA THR A 516 29.12 14.65 9.85
C THR A 516 29.20 16.00 10.51
N LEU A 517 28.06 16.67 10.71
CA LEU A 517 28.00 17.98 11.38
C LEU A 517 28.42 17.88 12.87
N ASP A 518 28.03 16.83 13.58
CA ASP A 518 28.47 16.55 14.94
C ASP A 518 29.99 16.40 15.00
N ILE A 519 30.57 15.61 14.07
CA ILE A 519 32.03 15.41 13.98
C ILE A 519 32.77 16.73 13.70
N ILE A 520 32.24 17.55 12.78
CA ILE A 520 32.82 18.88 12.48
C ILE A 520 32.77 19.77 13.73
N ALA A 521 31.64 19.78 14.45
CA ALA A 521 31.50 20.53 15.69
C ALA A 521 32.51 20.08 16.76
N ASP A 522 32.74 18.79 16.93
CA ASP A 522 33.72 18.22 17.84
C ASP A 522 35.17 18.62 17.43
N ILE A 523 35.48 18.60 16.14
CA ILE A 523 36.79 19.05 15.61
C ILE A 523 37.00 20.53 15.91
N VAL A 524 36.00 21.38 15.63
CA VAL A 524 36.07 22.83 15.92
C VAL A 524 36.29 23.07 17.42
N LYS A 525 35.57 22.32 18.28
CA LYS A 525 35.72 22.40 19.73
C LYS A 525 37.13 21.99 20.18
N ALA A 526 37.68 20.92 19.59
CA ALA A 526 39.01 20.42 19.95
C ALA A 526 40.14 21.34 19.43
N LYS A 527 40.01 21.85 18.22
CA LYS A 527 41.03 22.69 17.57
C LYS A 527 40.86 24.19 17.84
N LYS A 528 39.72 24.60 18.42
CA LYS A 528 39.34 25.99 18.68
C LYS A 528 39.33 26.91 17.43
N CYS A 529 39.27 26.34 16.26
CA CYS A 529 39.15 27.06 14.99
C CYS A 529 38.28 26.25 14.00
N PRO A 530 37.54 26.93 13.12
CA PRO A 530 36.78 26.23 12.06
C PRO A 530 37.74 25.61 11.03
N PRO A 531 37.36 24.52 10.35
CA PRO A 531 38.14 23.95 9.26
C PRO A 531 38.17 24.93 8.08
N GLU A 532 39.35 25.11 7.47
CA GLU A 532 39.52 25.98 6.29
C GLU A 532 38.82 25.38 5.05
N LYS A 533 38.82 24.06 4.94
CA LYS A 533 38.17 23.32 3.84
C LYS A 533 37.58 22.02 4.35
N ILE A 534 36.45 21.63 3.77
CA ILE A 534 35.81 20.36 4.00
C ILE A 534 35.71 19.64 2.65
N PHE A 535 36.32 18.46 2.55
CA PHE A 535 36.22 17.60 1.36
C PHE A 535 35.14 16.57 1.59
N VAL A 536 34.15 16.53 0.68
CA VAL A 536 33.07 15.53 0.69
C VAL A 536 33.32 14.57 -0.45
N GLU A 537 33.64 13.32 -0.12
CA GLU A 537 33.75 12.24 -1.08
C GLU A 537 32.42 11.51 -1.20
N MET A 538 31.85 11.50 -2.39
CA MET A 538 30.64 10.75 -2.69
C MET A 538 31.00 9.54 -3.57
N PRO A 539 31.16 8.32 -2.99
CA PRO A 539 31.39 7.15 -3.80
C PRO A 539 30.14 6.90 -4.67
N ARG A 540 30.34 6.80 -5.97
CA ARG A 540 29.27 6.32 -6.87
C ARG A 540 29.04 4.85 -6.53
N GLY A 541 27.95 4.55 -5.85
CA GLY A 541 27.52 3.18 -5.65
C GLY A 541 27.40 2.49 -7.01
N GLY A 542 28.17 1.44 -7.24
CA GLY A 542 27.98 0.57 -8.38
C GLY A 542 26.51 0.08 -8.36
N ALA A 543 25.91 -0.06 -9.54
CA ALA A 543 24.60 -0.66 -9.66
C ALA A 543 24.57 -1.97 -8.86
N PRO A 544 23.54 -2.23 -8.06
CA PRO A 544 23.47 -3.49 -7.33
C PRO A 544 23.55 -4.64 -8.33
N GLU A 545 24.53 -5.51 -8.16
CA GLU A 545 24.60 -6.77 -8.92
C GLU A 545 23.24 -7.46 -8.78
N GLN A 546 22.54 -7.61 -9.89
CA GLN A 546 21.36 -8.46 -9.94
C GLN A 546 21.79 -9.87 -9.54
N LYS A 547 21.55 -10.25 -8.30
CA LYS A 547 21.65 -11.66 -7.92
C LYS A 547 20.68 -12.42 -8.80
N LYS A 548 21.22 -13.11 -9.80
CA LYS A 548 20.48 -14.12 -10.56
C LYS A 548 19.94 -15.13 -9.55
N ARG A 549 18.62 -15.11 -9.37
CA ARG A 549 17.89 -16.19 -8.69
C ARG A 549 17.60 -17.30 -9.66
#